data_e11c95d68cf6460734ae619365bfdc3f
#
_entry.id   e11c95d68cf6460734ae619365bfdc3f
#
_cell.length_a   1.000
_cell.length_b   1.000
_cell.length_c   1.000
_cell.angle_alpha   90.00
_cell.angle_beta   90.00
_cell.angle_gamma   90.00
#
_symmetry.space_group_name_H-M   'P 1'
#
loop_
_entity.id
_entity.type
_entity.pdbx_description
1 polymer ?
#
loop_
_entity_poly.entity_id
_entity_poly.type
_entity_poly.pdbx_seq_one_letter_code
_entity_poly.pdbx_strand_id
1 'polypeptide(L)'
;MNPVKTGGRRSLKMPVRALCVCLALTPGDPATAHHSAVMFDQSRCQSVTGTVRSLQWQYPHSWLWIVVPNSGGTGDIWGFEMPAPSSLARSPAWSRQTLSKGEKVIVGFAPLKDGRHAGLANAISRANGTVLHAAPNAVACEKELWTQAPSGSPLDAKPRQKSY
;
A
#
# COMPACT_ATOMS: atom_id res chain seq x y z
N MET A 1 -44.13 3.33 85.12
CA MET A 1 -42.95 2.61 84.58
C MET A 1 -43.35 1.97 83.27
N ASN A 2 -43.03 2.59 82.17
CA ASN A 2 -43.31 2.07 80.80
C ASN A 2 -42.02 1.61 80.13
N PRO A 3 -41.98 0.40 79.59
CA PRO A 3 -40.77 -0.06 78.86
C PRO A 3 -40.68 0.53 77.45
N VAL A 4 -39.50 0.98 77.15
CA VAL A 4 -39.07 1.50 75.83
C VAL A 4 -39.07 0.38 74.82
N LYS A 5 -39.82 0.53 73.72
CA LYS A 5 -39.79 -0.39 72.59
C LYS A 5 -38.60 -0.03 71.70
N THR A 6 -37.62 -0.92 71.68
CA THR A 6 -36.49 -0.85 70.71
C THR A 6 -36.97 -1.19 69.30
N GLY A 7 -36.89 -0.20 68.38
CA GLY A 7 -37.23 -0.38 66.99
C GLY A 7 -36.17 -1.19 66.28
N GLY A 8 -36.53 -2.37 65.77
CA GLY A 8 -35.70 -3.21 64.98
C GLY A 8 -35.42 -2.59 63.56
N ARG A 9 -34.19 -2.33 63.29
CA ARG A 9 -33.72 -1.96 61.89
C ARG A 9 -33.94 -3.14 60.96
N ARG A 10 -34.94 -3.01 60.13
CA ARG A 10 -35.08 -3.94 58.97
C ARG A 10 -34.00 -3.64 57.99
N SER A 11 -33.00 -4.53 57.91
CA SER A 11 -32.01 -4.54 56.83
C SER A 11 -32.70 -4.91 55.51
N LEU A 12 -32.84 -3.96 54.63
CA LEU A 12 -33.31 -4.19 53.26
C LEU A 12 -32.17 -4.82 52.46
N LYS A 13 -32.16 -6.14 52.43
CA LYS A 13 -31.26 -6.88 51.54
C LYS A 13 -31.78 -6.70 50.10
N MET A 14 -31.28 -5.73 49.39
CA MET A 14 -31.48 -5.64 47.94
C MET A 14 -30.78 -6.84 47.29
N PRO A 15 -31.48 -7.64 46.51
CA PRO A 15 -30.81 -8.65 45.70
C PRO A 15 -30.05 -7.92 44.61
N VAL A 16 -28.73 -8.05 44.67
CA VAL A 16 -27.85 -7.71 43.52
C VAL A 16 -28.14 -8.75 42.43
N ARG A 17 -29.27 -8.59 41.76
CA ARG A 17 -29.51 -9.30 40.50
C ARG A 17 -28.75 -8.59 39.42
N ALA A 18 -27.61 -9.18 39.12
CA ALA A 18 -26.97 -9.30 37.84
C ALA A 18 -27.60 -8.42 36.73
N LEU A 19 -27.07 -7.22 36.55
CA LEU A 19 -27.18 -6.51 35.29
C LEU A 19 -26.24 -7.24 34.32
N CYS A 20 -26.71 -8.33 33.74
CA CYS A 20 -26.09 -8.88 32.52
C CYS A 20 -26.23 -7.80 31.46
N VAL A 21 -25.23 -6.96 31.35
CA VAL A 21 -24.99 -6.15 30.15
C VAL A 21 -24.76 -7.15 29.03
N CYS A 22 -25.82 -7.45 28.29
CA CYS A 22 -25.70 -8.02 26.95
C CYS A 22 -24.92 -6.98 26.14
N LEU A 23 -23.59 -7.11 26.16
CA LEU A 23 -22.74 -6.51 25.17
C LEU A 23 -23.19 -7.14 23.85
N ALA A 24 -24.10 -6.48 23.14
CA ALA A 24 -24.45 -6.83 21.77
C ALA A 24 -23.14 -6.81 21.00
N LEU A 25 -22.61 -8.01 20.75
CA LEU A 25 -21.63 -8.25 19.71
C LEU A 25 -22.33 -7.86 18.40
N THR A 26 -22.28 -6.58 18.04
CA THR A 26 -22.54 -6.20 16.66
C THR A 26 -21.49 -6.94 15.86
N PRO A 27 -21.86 -7.81 14.92
CA PRO A 27 -20.90 -8.32 13.95
C PRO A 27 -20.34 -7.08 13.28
N GLY A 28 -19.10 -6.70 13.66
CA GLY A 28 -18.35 -5.69 12.94
C GLY A 28 -18.24 -6.22 11.52
N ASP A 29 -18.81 -5.48 10.57
CA ASP A 29 -18.57 -5.78 9.15
C ASP A 29 -17.07 -5.97 9.00
N PRO A 30 -16.61 -7.09 8.41
CA PRO A 30 -15.20 -7.26 8.11
C PRO A 30 -14.82 -6.05 7.27
N ALA A 31 -14.02 -5.14 7.84
CA ALA A 31 -13.48 -4.00 7.13
C ALA A 31 -12.77 -4.58 5.91
N THR A 32 -13.41 -4.46 4.75
CA THR A 32 -12.96 -5.04 3.49
C THR A 32 -11.72 -4.26 3.04
N ALA A 33 -10.56 -4.64 3.59
CA ALA A 33 -9.25 -4.18 3.13
C ALA A 33 -8.94 -4.61 1.68
N HIS A 34 -9.87 -5.34 1.03
CA HIS A 34 -9.72 -5.81 -0.34
C HIS A 34 -10.20 -4.82 -1.41
N HIS A 35 -10.74 -3.65 -1.04
CA HIS A 35 -11.30 -2.71 -2.01
C HIS A 35 -10.24 -1.98 -2.86
N SER A 36 -8.98 -1.87 -2.41
CA SER A 36 -7.99 -1.13 -3.18
C SER A 36 -7.62 -1.82 -4.51
N ALA A 37 -7.52 -3.15 -4.52
CA ALA A 37 -7.12 -3.88 -5.73
C ALA A 37 -8.16 -3.85 -6.86
N VAL A 38 -9.45 -3.68 -6.55
CA VAL A 38 -10.54 -3.69 -7.54
C VAL A 38 -10.52 -2.44 -8.44
N MET A 39 -9.98 -1.34 -7.95
CA MET A 39 -9.89 -0.09 -8.72
C MET A 39 -8.82 -0.12 -9.82
N PHE A 40 -7.86 -1.04 -9.74
CA PHE A 40 -6.80 -1.20 -10.73
C PHE A 40 -7.18 -2.21 -11.81
N ASP A 41 -6.81 -1.92 -13.06
CA ASP A 41 -6.93 -2.86 -14.18
C ASP A 41 -5.70 -3.77 -14.23
N GLN A 42 -5.74 -4.85 -13.45
CA GLN A 42 -4.62 -5.78 -13.34
C GLN A 42 -4.40 -6.66 -14.60
N SER A 43 -5.31 -6.59 -15.56
CA SER A 43 -5.14 -7.25 -16.87
C SER A 43 -4.24 -6.44 -17.81
N ARG A 44 -3.97 -5.17 -17.47
CA ARG A 44 -3.16 -4.25 -18.27
C ARG A 44 -1.87 -3.91 -17.53
N CYS A 45 -0.81 -3.78 -18.30
CA CYS A 45 0.43 -3.21 -17.83
C CYS A 45 0.79 -1.97 -18.66
N GLN A 46 1.16 -0.91 -17.97
CA GLN A 46 1.67 0.32 -18.55
C GLN A 46 2.99 0.66 -17.89
N SER A 47 3.76 1.51 -18.52
CA SER A 47 4.96 2.08 -17.91
C SER A 47 5.02 3.58 -18.11
N VAL A 48 5.67 4.26 -17.17
CA VAL A 48 5.88 5.70 -17.21
C VAL A 48 7.24 6.05 -16.63
N THR A 49 7.93 6.98 -17.29
CA THR A 49 9.23 7.49 -16.83
C THR A 49 9.04 8.77 -16.04
N GLY A 50 9.68 8.87 -14.89
CA GLY A 50 9.60 10.05 -14.06
C GLY A 50 10.76 10.18 -13.06
N THR A 51 10.64 11.20 -12.22
CA THR A 51 11.61 11.49 -11.16
C THR A 51 10.95 11.26 -9.79
N VAL A 52 11.58 10.50 -8.93
CA VAL A 52 11.08 10.21 -7.58
C VAL A 52 10.88 11.52 -6.81
N ARG A 53 9.65 11.77 -6.37
CA ARG A 53 9.30 12.84 -5.45
C ARG A 53 9.43 12.36 -4.01
N SER A 54 8.87 11.17 -3.69
CA SER A 54 8.97 10.56 -2.37
C SER A 54 8.58 9.08 -2.41
N LEU A 55 9.19 8.30 -1.50
CA LEU A 55 8.76 6.97 -1.13
C LEU A 55 8.14 7.04 0.27
N GLN A 56 6.82 6.83 0.36
CA GLN A 56 6.10 6.76 1.63
C GLN A 56 6.07 5.31 2.11
N TRP A 57 6.86 5.04 3.14
CA TRP A 57 6.99 3.72 3.75
C TRP A 57 6.05 3.61 4.95
N GLN A 58 4.76 3.36 4.69
CA GLN A 58 3.70 3.42 5.70
C GLN A 58 2.68 2.28 5.54
N TYR A 59 1.94 2.00 6.61
CA TYR A 59 0.81 1.08 6.61
C TYR A 59 -0.50 1.81 6.27
N PRO A 60 -1.52 1.12 5.67
CA PRO A 60 -1.48 -0.29 5.26
C PRO A 60 -0.67 -0.54 3.98
N HIS A 61 -0.48 0.47 3.13
CA HIS A 61 0.24 0.37 1.86
C HIS A 61 1.31 1.44 1.76
N SER A 62 2.46 1.06 1.18
CA SER A 62 3.50 2.02 0.80
C SER A 62 3.09 2.73 -0.49
N TRP A 63 3.61 3.95 -0.72
CA TRP A 63 3.33 4.73 -1.91
C TRP A 63 4.61 5.30 -2.51
N LEU A 64 4.75 5.13 -3.82
CA LEU A 64 5.77 5.81 -4.60
C LEU A 64 5.12 6.98 -5.35
N TRP A 65 5.62 8.18 -5.12
CA TRP A 65 5.22 9.39 -5.84
C TRP A 65 6.35 9.82 -6.77
N ILE A 66 6.02 10.02 -8.06
CA ILE A 66 6.97 10.53 -9.05
C ILE A 66 6.41 11.76 -9.74
N VAL A 67 7.31 12.56 -10.33
CA VAL A 67 6.98 13.65 -11.24
C VAL A 67 7.27 13.17 -12.64
N VAL A 68 6.24 13.12 -13.48
CA VAL A 68 6.31 12.73 -14.89
C VAL A 68 6.33 13.99 -15.74
N PRO A 69 7.34 14.20 -16.61
CA PRO A 69 7.37 15.36 -17.49
C PRO A 69 6.10 15.46 -18.35
N ASN A 70 5.58 16.67 -18.47
CA ASN A 70 4.46 16.98 -19.35
C ASN A 70 4.85 18.07 -20.36
N SER A 71 4.00 18.32 -21.35
CA SER A 71 4.22 19.35 -22.37
C SER A 71 4.25 20.78 -21.81
N GLY A 72 3.68 21.00 -20.63
CA GLY A 72 3.66 22.30 -19.94
C GLY A 72 4.92 22.61 -19.13
N GLY A 73 5.89 21.70 -19.08
CA GLY A 73 7.19 21.91 -18.39
C GLY A 73 7.15 21.75 -16.87
N THR A 74 5.98 21.66 -16.24
CA THR A 74 5.85 21.53 -14.77
C THR A 74 5.87 20.09 -14.27
N GLY A 75 5.47 19.15 -15.13
CA GLY A 75 5.31 17.75 -14.82
C GLY A 75 4.05 17.43 -14.00
N ASP A 76 3.53 16.23 -14.17
CA ASP A 76 2.37 15.71 -13.46
C ASP A 76 2.80 14.81 -12.32
N ILE A 77 2.07 14.86 -11.20
CA ILE A 77 2.32 13.98 -10.07
C ILE A 77 1.58 12.67 -10.29
N TRP A 78 2.31 11.56 -10.27
CA TRP A 78 1.77 10.21 -10.34
C TRP A 78 1.98 9.47 -9.03
N GLY A 79 0.97 8.75 -8.59
CA GLY A 79 1.00 7.96 -7.36
C GLY A 79 0.89 6.47 -7.64
N PHE A 80 1.78 5.67 -7.05
CA PHE A 80 1.76 4.22 -7.21
C PHE A 80 1.62 3.55 -5.85
N GLU A 81 0.52 2.81 -5.70
CA GLU A 81 0.32 1.96 -4.54
C GLU A 81 1.25 0.75 -4.61
N MET A 82 1.82 0.38 -3.47
CA MET A 82 2.70 -0.77 -3.30
C MET A 82 2.27 -1.57 -2.06
N PRO A 83 2.73 -2.81 -1.90
CA PRO A 83 2.48 -3.60 -0.71
C PRO A 83 2.89 -2.88 0.60
N ALA A 84 2.36 -3.39 1.71
CA ALA A 84 2.75 -2.94 3.05
C ALA A 84 4.27 -3.02 3.25
N PRO A 85 4.85 -2.16 4.11
CA PRO A 85 6.27 -2.19 4.45
C PRO A 85 6.80 -3.58 4.82
N SER A 86 6.04 -4.34 5.62
CA SER A 86 6.42 -5.69 6.02
C SER A 86 6.47 -6.69 4.87
N SER A 87 5.65 -6.47 3.83
CA SER A 87 5.66 -7.32 2.62
C SER A 87 6.84 -7.00 1.72
N LEU A 88 7.13 -5.72 1.52
CA LEU A 88 8.28 -5.27 0.73
C LEU A 88 9.60 -5.68 1.40
N ALA A 89 9.73 -5.50 2.71
CA ALA A 89 10.93 -5.82 3.48
C ALA A 89 11.30 -7.31 3.53
N ARG A 90 10.44 -8.21 3.01
CA ARG A 90 10.82 -9.61 2.79
C ARG A 90 11.91 -9.77 1.73
N SER A 91 12.02 -8.81 0.83
CA SER A 91 13.12 -8.72 -0.11
C SER A 91 14.19 -7.77 0.43
N PRO A 92 15.47 -8.17 0.48
CA PRO A 92 16.56 -7.30 0.92
C PRO A 92 16.77 -6.07 0.02
N ALA A 93 16.17 -6.08 -1.17
CA ALA A 93 16.20 -4.94 -2.10
C ALA A 93 15.35 -3.76 -1.62
N TRP A 94 14.44 -3.97 -0.65
CA TRP A 94 13.50 -2.96 -0.20
C TRP A 94 13.77 -2.46 1.21
N SER A 95 13.82 -1.15 1.37
CA SER A 95 13.90 -0.42 2.62
C SER A 95 13.28 0.97 2.46
N ARG A 96 13.20 1.75 3.54
CA ARG A 96 12.77 3.17 3.48
C ARG A 96 13.66 4.03 2.57
N GLN A 97 14.90 3.63 2.35
CA GLN A 97 15.92 4.37 1.60
C GLN A 97 16.16 3.81 0.20
N THR A 98 15.39 2.81 -0.23
CA THR A 98 15.61 2.13 -1.52
C THR A 98 15.52 3.08 -2.71
N LEU A 99 14.58 4.03 -2.67
CA LEU A 99 14.43 5.05 -3.70
C LEU A 99 14.62 6.44 -3.08
N SER A 100 15.46 7.24 -3.70
CA SER A 100 15.79 8.59 -3.22
C SER A 100 15.06 9.67 -4.01
N LYS A 101 14.69 10.78 -3.35
CA LYS A 101 14.14 11.95 -4.05
C LYS A 101 15.12 12.44 -5.12
N GLY A 102 14.61 12.72 -6.32
CA GLY A 102 15.40 13.17 -7.48
C GLY A 102 15.92 12.02 -8.35
N GLU A 103 15.75 10.77 -7.95
CA GLU A 103 16.16 9.61 -8.73
C GLU A 103 15.24 9.42 -9.94
N LYS A 104 15.80 9.17 -11.13
CA LYS A 104 15.04 8.84 -12.33
C LYS A 104 14.68 7.36 -12.33
N VAL A 105 13.41 7.06 -12.60
CA VAL A 105 12.86 5.71 -12.59
C VAL A 105 11.88 5.51 -13.73
N ILE A 106 11.72 4.25 -14.14
CA ILE A 106 10.60 3.80 -14.97
C ILE A 106 9.75 2.91 -14.08
N VAL A 107 8.45 3.22 -13.97
CA VAL A 107 7.50 2.43 -13.17
C VAL A 107 6.60 1.65 -14.10
N GLY A 108 6.63 0.32 -13.99
CA GLY A 108 5.66 -0.60 -14.59
C GLY A 108 4.52 -0.84 -13.62
N PHE A 109 3.28 -0.66 -14.07
CA PHE A 109 2.12 -0.64 -13.19
C PHE A 109 0.83 -1.10 -13.87
N ALA A 110 -0.12 -1.58 -13.06
CA ALA A 110 -1.51 -1.75 -13.44
C ALA A 110 -2.25 -0.40 -13.25
N PRO A 111 -2.85 0.20 -14.31
CA PRO A 111 -3.44 1.52 -14.22
C PRO A 111 -4.75 1.53 -13.42
N LEU A 112 -5.13 2.68 -12.89
CA LEU A 112 -6.50 2.90 -12.42
C LEU A 112 -7.48 2.78 -13.59
N LYS A 113 -8.64 2.16 -13.35
CA LYS A 113 -9.70 2.00 -14.34
C LYS A 113 -10.34 3.32 -14.77
N ASP A 114 -10.25 4.35 -13.93
CA ASP A 114 -10.79 5.69 -14.19
C ASP A 114 -9.82 6.61 -14.93
N GLY A 115 -8.62 6.14 -15.27
CA GLY A 115 -7.64 6.87 -16.05
C GLY A 115 -6.87 7.97 -15.31
N ARG A 116 -7.02 8.12 -14.00
CA ARG A 116 -6.22 9.07 -13.21
C ARG A 116 -4.74 8.69 -13.21
N HIS A 117 -3.88 9.65 -12.92
CA HIS A 117 -2.43 9.50 -12.85
C HIS A 117 -1.99 8.69 -11.62
N ALA A 118 -2.41 7.44 -11.56
CA ALA A 118 -2.07 6.50 -10.49
C ALA A 118 -2.17 5.04 -10.96
N GLY A 119 -1.56 4.13 -10.20
CA GLY A 119 -1.60 2.71 -10.48
C GLY A 119 -1.10 1.86 -9.33
N LEU A 120 -1.21 0.55 -9.51
CA LEU A 120 -0.58 -0.44 -8.63
C LEU A 120 0.80 -0.76 -9.20
N ALA A 121 1.87 -0.38 -8.46
CA ALA A 121 3.23 -0.64 -8.91
C ALA A 121 3.53 -2.14 -8.94
N ASN A 122 4.09 -2.60 -10.06
CA ASN A 122 4.55 -3.97 -10.23
C ASN A 122 6.07 -4.06 -10.21
N ALA A 123 6.73 -3.21 -10.99
CA ALA A 123 8.18 -3.17 -11.08
C ALA A 123 8.68 -1.74 -11.26
N ILE A 124 9.83 -1.42 -10.68
CA ILE A 124 10.48 -0.12 -10.82
C ILE A 124 11.89 -0.36 -11.33
N SER A 125 12.21 0.20 -12.51
CA SER A 125 13.56 0.20 -13.05
C SER A 125 14.29 1.49 -12.71
N ARG A 126 15.52 1.38 -12.22
CA ARG A 126 16.40 2.47 -11.87
C ARG A 126 17.35 2.79 -13.02
N ALA A 127 17.91 3.99 -13.04
CA ALA A 127 18.86 4.42 -14.06
C ALA A 127 20.12 3.52 -14.18
N ASN A 128 20.47 2.80 -13.11
CA ASN A 128 21.59 1.85 -13.09
C ASN A 128 21.24 0.45 -13.63
N GLY A 129 20.03 0.26 -14.16
CA GLY A 129 19.54 -1.03 -14.66
C GLY A 129 18.99 -1.98 -13.61
N THR A 130 19.00 -1.61 -12.32
CA THR A 130 18.39 -2.45 -11.27
C THR A 130 16.88 -2.40 -11.38
N VAL A 131 16.23 -3.57 -11.38
CA VAL A 131 14.77 -3.70 -11.32
C VAL A 131 14.35 -4.13 -9.92
N LEU A 132 13.43 -3.38 -9.34
CA LEU A 132 12.81 -3.63 -8.05
C LEU A 132 11.40 -4.16 -8.28
N HIS A 133 11.11 -5.36 -7.82
CA HIS A 133 9.79 -5.96 -7.92
C HIS A 133 8.95 -5.57 -6.69
N ALA A 134 7.83 -4.89 -6.90
CA ALA A 134 6.93 -4.45 -5.84
C ALA A 134 5.78 -5.43 -5.62
N ALA A 135 5.39 -6.21 -6.64
CA ALA A 135 4.27 -7.16 -6.56
C ALA A 135 4.64 -8.52 -7.15
N PRO A 136 3.93 -9.61 -6.76
CA PRO A 136 4.17 -10.96 -7.30
C PRO A 136 4.06 -11.08 -8.83
N ASN A 137 3.21 -10.24 -9.44
CA ASN A 137 2.99 -10.21 -10.89
C ASN A 137 3.93 -9.23 -11.62
N ALA A 138 4.98 -8.78 -10.96
CA ALA A 138 5.95 -7.83 -11.49
C ALA A 138 6.57 -8.27 -12.83
N VAL A 139 6.73 -9.58 -13.02
CA VAL A 139 7.30 -10.16 -14.24
C VAL A 139 6.48 -9.81 -15.49
N ALA A 140 5.15 -9.72 -15.38
CA ALA A 140 4.29 -9.37 -16.50
C ALA A 140 4.52 -7.93 -16.97
N CYS A 141 4.77 -7.00 -16.03
CA CYS A 141 5.04 -5.60 -16.32
C CYS A 141 6.52 -5.30 -16.62
N GLU A 142 7.42 -6.19 -16.29
CA GLU A 142 8.85 -6.02 -16.55
C GLU A 142 9.13 -5.86 -18.05
N LYS A 143 8.43 -6.61 -18.90
CA LYS A 143 8.55 -6.50 -20.36
C LYS A 143 8.24 -5.08 -20.86
N GLU A 144 7.24 -4.43 -20.27
CA GLU A 144 6.85 -3.07 -20.65
C GLU A 144 7.89 -2.01 -20.22
N LEU A 145 8.67 -2.28 -19.17
CA LEU A 145 9.76 -1.40 -18.75
C LEU A 145 10.83 -1.26 -19.81
N TRP A 146 11.12 -2.34 -20.56
CA TRP A 146 12.17 -2.37 -21.57
C TRP A 146 11.80 -1.63 -22.85
N THR A 147 10.50 -1.51 -23.15
CA THR A 147 10.03 -0.81 -24.35
C THR A 147 10.17 0.70 -24.28
N GLN A 148 10.31 1.26 -23.07
CA GLN A 148 10.43 2.71 -22.83
C GLN A 148 11.83 3.14 -22.38
N ALA A 149 12.76 2.22 -22.25
CA ALA A 149 14.14 2.57 -21.94
C ALA A 149 14.74 3.40 -23.11
N PRO A 150 15.36 4.55 -22.81
CA PRO A 150 16.07 5.30 -23.86
C PRO A 150 17.15 4.43 -24.49
N SER A 151 17.27 4.46 -25.83
CA SER A 151 18.32 3.74 -26.54
C SER A 151 19.71 4.12 -25.99
N GLY A 152 20.53 3.11 -25.63
CA GLY A 152 21.82 3.32 -24.96
C GLY A 152 21.76 3.36 -23.44
N SER A 153 20.59 3.10 -22.83
CA SER A 153 20.45 2.92 -21.39
C SER A 153 21.04 1.57 -20.96
N PRO A 154 21.58 1.44 -19.71
CA PRO A 154 21.88 0.14 -19.13
C PRO A 154 20.69 -0.83 -19.13
N LEU A 155 19.48 -0.31 -19.33
CA LEU A 155 18.23 -1.06 -19.46
C LEU A 155 18.12 -1.77 -20.81
N ASP A 156 18.90 -1.39 -21.84
CA ASP A 156 18.93 -2.08 -23.15
C ASP A 156 19.62 -3.46 -23.04
N ALA A 157 20.38 -3.69 -21.98
CA ALA A 157 20.98 -4.98 -21.71
C ALA A 157 19.91 -5.94 -21.17
N LYS A 158 19.36 -6.79 -22.06
CA LYS A 158 18.42 -7.86 -21.71
C LYS A 158 18.90 -8.62 -20.46
N PRO A 159 18.09 -8.77 -19.41
CA PRO A 159 18.49 -9.53 -18.24
C PRO A 159 18.94 -10.92 -18.67
N ARG A 160 20.11 -11.36 -18.21
CA ARG A 160 20.47 -12.78 -18.36
C ARG A 160 19.43 -13.59 -17.60
N GLN A 161 18.60 -14.32 -18.32
CA GLN A 161 17.75 -15.33 -17.72
C GLN A 161 18.68 -16.30 -16.98
N LYS A 162 18.65 -16.25 -15.66
CA LYS A 162 19.21 -17.34 -14.86
C LYS A 162 18.23 -18.51 -15.04
N SER A 163 18.62 -19.48 -15.84
CA SER A 163 17.99 -20.81 -15.84
C SER A 163 18.18 -21.41 -14.45
N TYR A 164 17.10 -21.66 -13.75
CA TYR A 164 17.05 -22.46 -12.54
C TYR A 164 16.83 -23.92 -12.93
#